data_1ad7c2d8fb81f98bc03a696b67269529
#
_entry.id   1ad7c2d8fb81f98bc03a696b67269529
#
_cell.length_a   1.000
_cell.length_b   1.000
_cell.length_c   1.000
_cell.angle_alpha   90.00
_cell.angle_beta   90.00
_cell.angle_gamma   90.00
#
_symmetry.space_group_name_H-M   'P 1'
#
loop_
_entity.id
_entity.type
_entity.pdbx_description
1 polymer ?
#
loop_
_entity_poly.entity_id
_entity_poly.type
_entity_poly.pdbx_seq_one_letter_code
_entity_poly.pdbx_strand_id
1 'polypeptide(L)'
;KVVANSCSYVTSKHAMVGMMRANCQDLSGKGIHTVCVCPGFTETEMLSDHVGGSQEILADIASGVTFNRLIEPSEMAATLKFAAENPVMNGSIMHANLGQIES
;
A
#
# COMPACT_ATOMS: atom_id res chain seq x y z
N LYS A 1 -10.38 1.28 1.42
CA LYS A 1 -10.58 1.44 -0.02
C LYS A 1 -11.22 0.19 -0.61
N VAL A 2 -12.30 0.36 -1.32
CA VAL A 2 -13.05 -0.75 -1.90
C VAL A 2 -13.11 -0.59 -3.42
N VAL A 3 -12.85 -1.69 -4.13
CA VAL A 3 -12.92 -1.76 -5.60
C VAL A 3 -14.12 -2.64 -5.96
N ALA A 4 -15.00 -2.14 -6.81
CA ALA A 4 -16.19 -2.87 -7.23
C ALA A 4 -15.83 -4.18 -7.93
N ASN A 5 -16.63 -5.22 -7.70
CA ASN A 5 -16.48 -6.55 -8.30
C ASN A 5 -15.16 -7.26 -7.95
N SER A 6 -14.56 -6.90 -6.81
CA SER A 6 -13.29 -7.49 -6.37
C SER A 6 -13.39 -8.03 -4.94
N CYS A 7 -14.48 -8.74 -4.63
CA CYS A 7 -14.76 -9.21 -3.28
C CYS A 7 -13.61 -10.01 -2.66
N SER A 8 -13.09 -11.01 -3.38
CA SER A 8 -11.99 -11.85 -2.87
C SER A 8 -10.74 -11.02 -2.60
N TYR A 9 -10.41 -10.14 -3.51
CA TYR A 9 -9.23 -9.27 -3.38
C TYR A 9 -9.39 -8.33 -2.18
N VAL A 10 -10.51 -7.62 -2.11
CA VAL A 10 -10.79 -6.66 -1.03
C VAL A 10 -10.78 -7.38 0.33
N THR A 11 -11.44 -8.55 0.42
CA THR A 11 -11.48 -9.33 1.65
C THR A 11 -10.08 -9.75 2.08
N SER A 12 -9.26 -10.27 1.15
CA SER A 12 -7.89 -10.69 1.49
C SER A 12 -7.03 -9.52 1.97
N LYS A 13 -7.17 -8.34 1.35
CA LYS A 13 -6.40 -7.16 1.74
C LYS A 13 -6.82 -6.64 3.12
N HIS A 14 -8.10 -6.66 3.45
CA HIS A 14 -8.58 -6.28 4.78
C HIS A 14 -8.14 -7.29 5.84
N ALA A 15 -8.09 -8.58 5.49
CA ALA A 15 -7.62 -9.62 6.40
C ALA A 15 -6.15 -9.42 6.79
N MET A 16 -5.34 -8.85 5.91
CA MET A 16 -3.92 -8.57 6.23
C MET A 16 -3.77 -7.57 7.37
N VAL A 17 -4.65 -6.58 7.47
CA VAL A 17 -4.63 -5.63 8.59
C VAL A 17 -4.95 -6.34 9.90
N GLY A 18 -5.96 -7.20 9.90
CA GLY A 18 -6.31 -8.01 11.08
C GLY A 18 -5.19 -8.92 11.50
N MET A 19 -4.53 -9.59 10.54
CA MET A 19 -3.39 -10.45 10.81
C MET A 19 -2.22 -9.67 11.41
N MET A 20 -1.93 -8.49 10.88
CA MET A 20 -0.87 -7.63 11.40
C MET A 20 -1.15 -7.26 12.86
N ARG A 21 -2.37 -6.86 13.17
CA ARG A 21 -2.75 -6.48 14.54
C ARG A 21 -2.65 -7.66 15.51
N ALA A 22 -3.08 -8.85 15.09
CA ALA A 22 -2.95 -10.06 15.89
C ALA A 22 -1.48 -10.41 16.13
N ASN A 23 -0.66 -10.37 15.09
CA ASN A 23 0.78 -10.64 15.21
C ASN A 23 1.47 -9.64 16.12
N CYS A 24 1.09 -8.37 16.04
CA CYS A 24 1.65 -7.33 16.90
C CYS A 24 1.45 -7.68 18.38
N GLN A 25 0.28 -8.15 18.74
CA GLN A 25 -0.03 -8.54 20.12
C GLN A 25 0.63 -9.86 20.52
N ASP A 26 0.58 -10.87 19.64
CA ASP A 26 1.15 -12.18 19.91
C ASP A 26 2.66 -12.15 20.09
N LEU A 27 3.34 -11.20 19.44
CA LEU A 27 4.79 -11.04 19.51
C LEU A 27 5.22 -10.06 20.59
N SER A 28 4.32 -9.68 21.47
CA SER A 28 4.60 -8.75 22.57
C SER A 28 5.80 -9.23 23.41
N GLY A 29 6.72 -8.32 23.65
CA GLY A 29 7.90 -8.62 24.45
C GLY A 29 8.99 -9.42 23.77
N LYS A 30 8.85 -9.74 22.48
CA LYS A 30 9.82 -10.58 21.75
C LYS A 30 10.79 -9.76 20.90
N GLY A 31 10.70 -8.44 20.90
CA GLY A 31 11.59 -7.57 20.12
C GLY A 31 11.30 -7.61 18.62
N ILE A 32 10.12 -8.06 18.22
CA ILE A 32 9.69 -8.13 16.82
C ILE A 32 8.56 -7.14 16.63
N HIS A 33 8.66 -6.29 15.60
CA HIS A 33 7.58 -5.37 15.28
C HIS A 33 6.95 -5.71 13.93
N THR A 34 5.66 -5.38 13.81
CA THR A 34 4.89 -5.64 12.60
C THR A 34 4.19 -4.35 12.16
N VAL A 35 4.23 -4.10 10.85
CA VAL A 35 3.65 -2.91 10.24
C VAL A 35 2.90 -3.33 8.99
N CYS A 36 1.76 -2.72 8.75
CA CYS A 36 1.03 -2.90 7.50
C CYS A 36 1.24 -1.67 6.63
N VAL A 37 1.85 -1.85 5.47
CA VAL A 37 2.03 -0.76 4.50
C VAL A 37 0.98 -0.93 3.42
N CYS A 38 0.19 0.12 3.20
CA CYS A 38 -0.87 0.15 2.19
C CYS A 38 -0.42 1.08 1.06
N PRO A 39 0.22 0.52 0.01
CA PRO A 39 0.71 1.35 -1.10
C PRO A 39 -0.44 1.78 -2.00
N GLY A 40 -0.26 2.95 -2.62
CA GLY A 40 -1.14 3.39 -3.69
C GLY A 40 -0.64 2.87 -5.05
N PHE A 41 -1.08 3.51 -6.12
CA PHE A 41 -0.68 3.13 -7.47
C PHE A 41 0.80 3.42 -7.69
N THR A 42 1.56 2.34 -7.88
CA THR A 42 3.00 2.40 -8.10
C THR A 42 3.29 2.10 -9.57
N GLU A 43 4.20 2.86 -10.16
CA GLU A 43 4.58 2.69 -11.56
C GLU A 43 5.45 1.44 -11.70
N THR A 44 4.80 0.31 -12.06
CA THR A 44 5.44 -0.98 -12.22
C THR A 44 5.06 -1.56 -13.58
N GLU A 45 5.83 -2.55 -14.04
CA GLU A 45 5.49 -3.27 -15.26
C GLU A 45 4.12 -3.94 -15.14
N MET A 46 3.77 -4.46 -13.98
CA MET A 46 2.47 -5.09 -13.74
C MET A 46 1.33 -4.10 -13.98
N LEU A 47 1.45 -2.87 -13.47
CA LEU A 47 0.43 -1.86 -13.69
C LEU A 47 0.36 -1.45 -15.16
N SER A 48 1.50 -1.25 -15.80
CA SER A 48 1.57 -0.91 -17.21
C SER A 48 0.94 -2.00 -18.08
N ASP A 49 1.23 -3.26 -17.79
CA ASP A 49 0.66 -4.39 -18.52
C ASP A 49 -0.85 -4.49 -18.30
N HIS A 50 -1.32 -4.24 -17.08
CA HIS A 50 -2.74 -4.29 -16.74
C HIS A 50 -3.55 -3.29 -17.57
N VAL A 51 -3.00 -2.12 -17.84
CA VAL A 51 -3.67 -1.08 -18.62
C VAL A 51 -3.27 -1.11 -20.11
N GLY A 52 -2.57 -2.16 -20.53
CA GLY A 52 -2.15 -2.32 -21.94
C GLY A 52 -1.10 -1.31 -22.39
N GLY A 53 -0.30 -0.78 -21.47
CA GLY A 53 0.73 0.21 -21.78
C GLY A 53 0.20 1.59 -22.15
N SER A 54 -1.08 1.85 -21.95
CA SER A 54 -1.70 3.13 -22.32
C SER A 54 -1.25 4.25 -21.39
N GLN A 55 -0.56 5.24 -21.94
CA GLN A 55 -0.16 6.43 -21.18
C GLN A 55 -1.36 7.27 -20.77
N GLU A 56 -2.40 7.27 -21.58
CA GLU A 56 -3.63 7.99 -21.28
C GLU A 56 -4.33 7.43 -20.04
N ILE A 57 -4.42 6.10 -19.93
CA ILE A 57 -5.01 5.43 -18.76
C ILE A 57 -4.15 5.67 -17.53
N LEU A 58 -2.82 5.60 -17.66
CA LEU A 58 -1.91 5.88 -16.55
C LEU A 58 -2.04 7.32 -16.05
N ALA A 59 -2.18 8.27 -16.96
CA ALA A 59 -2.40 9.67 -16.61
C ALA A 59 -3.74 9.86 -15.89
N ASP A 60 -4.77 9.15 -16.32
CA ASP A 60 -6.09 9.18 -15.69
C ASP A 60 -6.03 8.63 -14.26
N ILE A 61 -5.31 7.53 -14.04
CA ILE A 61 -5.08 6.98 -12.70
C ILE A 61 -4.35 8.01 -11.84
N ALA A 62 -3.30 8.65 -12.37
CA ALA A 62 -2.53 9.64 -11.65
C ALA A 62 -3.38 10.85 -11.25
N SER A 63 -4.40 11.20 -12.03
CA SER A 63 -5.29 12.32 -11.72
C SER A 63 -6.15 12.06 -10.46
N GLY A 64 -6.32 10.80 -10.07
CA GLY A 64 -7.01 10.41 -8.84
C GLY A 64 -6.13 10.50 -7.60
N VAL A 65 -4.93 11.02 -7.71
CA VAL A 65 -3.97 11.19 -6.62
C VAL A 65 -3.70 12.68 -6.45
N THR A 66 -3.76 13.19 -5.22
CA THR A 66 -3.58 14.63 -5.00
C THR A 66 -2.21 15.13 -5.42
N PHE A 67 -1.21 14.25 -5.43
CA PHE A 67 0.14 14.59 -5.91
C PHE A 67 0.29 14.48 -7.43
N ASN A 68 -0.76 14.06 -8.13
CA ASN A 68 -0.87 13.99 -9.59
C ASN A 68 0.22 13.18 -10.30
N ARG A 69 0.68 12.11 -9.66
CA ARG A 69 1.62 11.16 -10.28
C ARG A 69 1.53 9.79 -9.61
N LEU A 70 2.10 8.80 -10.26
CA LEU A 70 2.25 7.47 -9.67
C LEU A 70 3.46 7.44 -8.73
N ILE A 71 3.46 6.47 -7.82
CA ILE A 71 4.58 6.26 -6.90
C ILE A 71 5.72 5.61 -7.67
N GLU A 72 6.95 6.10 -7.46
CA GLU A 72 8.13 5.44 -7.98
C GLU A 72 8.45 4.20 -7.12
N PRO A 73 8.87 3.08 -7.72
CA PRO A 73 9.24 1.90 -6.94
C PRO A 73 10.30 2.17 -5.87
N SER A 74 11.26 3.06 -6.14
CA SER A 74 12.27 3.44 -5.16
C SER A 74 11.70 4.16 -3.94
N GLU A 75 10.64 4.93 -4.13
CA GLU A 75 9.95 5.59 -3.00
C GLU A 75 9.28 4.56 -2.10
N MET A 76 8.65 3.54 -2.70
CA MET A 76 8.03 2.47 -1.93
C MET A 76 9.09 1.65 -1.18
N ALA A 77 10.20 1.36 -1.83
CA ALA A 77 11.32 0.66 -1.19
C ALA A 77 11.86 1.44 0.03
N ALA A 78 11.98 2.76 -0.10
CA ALA A 78 12.41 3.61 1.01
C ALA A 78 11.40 3.60 2.17
N THR A 79 10.11 3.57 1.85
CA THR A 79 9.04 3.49 2.85
C THR A 79 9.10 2.17 3.61
N LEU A 80 9.27 1.05 2.91
CA LEU A 80 9.40 -0.26 3.54
C LEU A 80 10.64 -0.34 4.41
N LYS A 81 11.75 0.22 3.96
CA LYS A 81 12.98 0.28 4.73
C LYS A 81 12.79 1.08 6.02
N PHE A 82 12.12 2.22 5.95
CA PHE A 82 11.80 3.03 7.13
C PHE A 82 10.99 2.21 8.14
N ALA A 83 9.93 1.55 7.68
CA ALA A 83 9.08 0.73 8.53
C ALA A 83 9.88 -0.39 9.20
N ALA A 84 10.76 -1.05 8.45
CA ALA A 84 11.56 -2.16 8.97
C ALA A 84 12.60 -1.70 10.01
N GLU A 85 13.13 -0.50 9.86
CA GLU A 85 14.19 0.01 10.74
C GLU A 85 13.68 0.76 11.98
N ASN A 86 12.37 1.01 12.06
CA ASN A 86 11.82 1.87 13.11
C ASN A 86 10.74 1.16 13.93
N PRO A 87 11.12 0.47 15.02
CA PRO A 87 10.16 -0.25 15.87
C PRO A 87 9.03 0.62 16.42
N VAL A 88 9.20 1.94 16.45
CA VAL A 88 8.16 2.86 16.88
C VAL A 88 6.89 2.73 16.01
N MET A 89 7.03 2.19 14.80
CA MET A 89 5.93 1.97 13.88
C MET A 89 5.13 0.70 14.17
N ASN A 90 5.51 -0.06 15.21
CA ASN A 90 4.84 -1.32 15.55
C ASN A 90 3.32 -1.15 15.67
N GLY A 91 2.56 -2.00 15.01
CA GLY A 91 1.10 -1.97 15.03
C GLY A 91 0.47 -0.89 14.17
N SER A 92 1.25 -0.19 13.37
CA SER A 92 0.76 0.91 12.54
C SER A 92 0.29 0.44 11.17
N ILE A 93 -0.66 1.20 10.62
CA ILE A 93 -1.07 1.10 9.22
C ILE A 93 -0.52 2.35 8.53
N MET A 94 0.39 2.15 7.57
CA MET A 94 1.01 3.24 6.83
C MET A 94 0.37 3.35 5.44
N HIS A 95 -0.36 4.42 5.20
CA HIS A 95 -0.95 4.70 3.89
C HIS A 95 0.06 5.46 3.03
N ALA A 96 0.80 4.73 2.21
CA ALA A 96 1.85 5.28 1.35
C ALA A 96 1.31 5.44 -0.07
N ASN A 97 0.45 6.44 -0.30
CA ASN A 97 -0.33 6.54 -1.53
C ASN A 97 -0.32 7.93 -2.19
N LEU A 98 0.59 8.82 -1.79
CA LEU A 98 0.70 10.17 -2.36
C LEU A 98 -0.61 10.99 -2.28
N GLY A 99 -1.44 10.71 -1.27
CA GLY A 99 -2.70 11.40 -1.13
C GLY A 99 -3.75 10.94 -2.14
N GLN A 100 -3.92 9.63 -2.28
CA GLN A 100 -4.93 9.07 -3.17
C GLN A 100 -6.33 9.53 -2.77
N ILE A 101 -7.11 9.96 -3.77
CA ILE A 101 -8.47 10.41 -3.52
C ILE A 101 -9.35 9.19 -3.27
N GLU A 102 -10.03 9.19 -2.15
CA GLU A 102 -11.00 8.15 -1.79
C GLU A 102 -12.39 8.58 -2.23
N SER A 103 -13.12 7.69 -2.85
CA SER A 103 -14.47 7.97 -3.32
C SER A 103 -15.46 6.92 -2.84
#